data_f318205a4c65ebbb9dcd1f7c49a03a50
#
_entry.id   f318205a4c65ebbb9dcd1f7c49a03a50
#
_cell.length_a   1.000
_cell.length_b   1.000
_cell.length_c   1.000
_cell.angle_alpha   90.00
_cell.angle_beta   90.00
_cell.angle_gamma   90.00
#
_symmetry.space_group_name_H-M   'P 1'
#
loop_
_entity.id
_entity.type
_entity.pdbx_description
1 polymer ?
#
loop_
_entity_poly.entity_id
_entity_poly.type
_entity_poly.pdbx_seq_one_letter_code
_entity_poly.pdbx_strand_id
1 'polypeptide(L)'
;MDLSTIEPSLAGPRRPQDRVLLSQAHQDFTRALADYTDAPEARADVEIAGENVEIRHGAVTIAAITSCTNTSNPSVMIGAGLLAKNAVERGLSSKPWVKTTLAPGSKVVTDYYEKSGLLPYLEKLGFDIVGYGCTTCIGNSGPLIPEVSAAVNEADLAVTSVLSGNRNFEGRINPDVKMNYLASPPLVVAYAIAGSMDIDITREPLGTSEDGTPVYLADIWPSADEVQATIDASIDAEMFTSRYRDVFEGDDRWKSLPTPEGDVFAWDSASTYIRKAPYFHDLQRDPHAVANISGARVLALLGDSVTTDHISPAGAIKADSPAGKYLSEHGVERANFNSYGSRRGNHEVMIRGTFANIRLKNLMLDGVEGGFTVDFTQGDDVVVPIFDAATSYAEQNIPLVIVAGKEYGSGSSRDWAAKGTALLGVKAVIAESYERIHRSNLIGMGVLPLQFPEGASAASLGLEGDETISISMIDEMNGGPVPSTVPVEAVSPSGRIVEFSATVRIDTPGEADYYRHGGILPFVLRSLL
;
A
#
# COMPACT_ATOMS: atom_id res chain seq x y z
N MET A 1 -34.13 5.64 -4.63
CA MET A 1 -32.94 6.44 -4.36
C MET A 1 -33.18 7.82 -4.95
N ASP A 2 -33.00 8.89 -4.17
CA ASP A 2 -33.11 10.26 -4.65
C ASP A 2 -31.75 10.75 -5.16
N LEU A 3 -31.63 10.96 -6.46
CA LEU A 3 -30.38 11.37 -7.10
C LEU A 3 -30.01 12.83 -6.80
N SER A 4 -30.97 13.66 -6.38
CA SER A 4 -30.72 15.06 -6.00
C SER A 4 -29.88 15.20 -4.72
N THR A 5 -29.75 14.14 -3.93
CA THR A 5 -28.93 14.10 -2.72
C THR A 5 -27.46 13.68 -2.97
N ILE A 6 -27.10 13.40 -4.24
CA ILE A 6 -25.74 13.00 -4.59
C ILE A 6 -24.90 14.26 -4.78
N GLU A 7 -23.89 14.41 -3.92
CA GLU A 7 -22.88 15.47 -4.05
C GLU A 7 -21.53 14.92 -4.51
N PRO A 8 -20.74 15.73 -5.27
CA PRO A 8 -19.34 15.41 -5.54
C PRO A 8 -18.57 15.12 -4.25
N SER A 9 -17.71 14.12 -4.29
CA SER A 9 -17.02 13.65 -3.09
C SER A 9 -15.58 13.30 -3.39
N LEU A 10 -14.73 13.43 -2.37
CA LEU A 10 -13.39 12.88 -2.27
C LEU A 10 -13.39 11.70 -1.31
N ALA A 11 -12.26 11.00 -1.18
CA ALA A 11 -12.05 10.05 -0.10
C ALA A 11 -10.67 10.27 0.55
N GLY A 12 -10.63 10.30 1.86
CA GLY A 12 -9.42 10.54 2.66
C GLY A 12 -9.72 11.24 3.99
N PRO A 13 -8.67 11.70 4.70
CA PRO A 13 -7.24 11.65 4.34
C PRO A 13 -6.53 10.32 4.64
N ARG A 14 -7.13 9.40 5.44
CA ARG A 14 -6.47 8.19 5.93
C ARG A 14 -6.75 6.95 5.07
N ARG A 15 -8.02 6.76 4.70
CA ARG A 15 -8.48 5.50 4.07
C ARG A 15 -9.34 5.77 2.84
N PRO A 16 -9.33 4.86 1.84
CA PRO A 16 -10.09 5.04 0.60
C PRO A 16 -11.61 5.01 0.79
N GLN A 17 -12.11 4.54 1.93
CA GLN A 17 -13.54 4.51 2.26
C GLN A 17 -14.01 5.74 3.06
N ASP A 18 -13.11 6.59 3.53
CA ASP A 18 -13.47 7.79 4.29
C ASP A 18 -14.00 8.84 3.31
N ARG A 19 -15.33 8.89 3.15
CA ARG A 19 -15.98 9.81 2.21
C ARG A 19 -16.02 11.23 2.76
N VAL A 20 -15.57 12.17 1.93
CA VAL A 20 -15.57 13.61 2.20
C VAL A 20 -16.36 14.31 1.11
N LEU A 21 -17.40 15.08 1.46
CA LEU A 21 -18.14 15.89 0.48
C LEU A 21 -17.26 17.03 0.00
N LEU A 22 -17.28 17.32 -1.32
CA LEU A 22 -16.46 18.39 -1.89
C LEU A 22 -16.75 19.76 -1.25
N SER A 23 -18.02 20.02 -0.94
CA SER A 23 -18.48 21.25 -0.25
C SER A 23 -17.98 21.37 1.21
N GLN A 24 -17.49 20.27 1.78
CA GLN A 24 -16.98 20.20 3.17
C GLN A 24 -15.48 19.87 3.23
N ALA A 25 -14.82 19.71 2.09
CA ALA A 25 -13.44 19.20 2.01
C ALA A 25 -12.46 20.05 2.83
N HIS A 26 -12.57 21.39 2.77
CA HIS A 26 -11.75 22.30 3.57
C HIS A 26 -11.98 22.12 5.07
N GLN A 27 -13.24 22.05 5.51
CA GLN A 27 -13.58 21.87 6.94
C GLN A 27 -13.13 20.51 7.47
N ASP A 28 -13.30 19.46 6.66
CA ASP A 28 -12.86 18.10 7.03
C ASP A 28 -11.33 18.02 7.08
N PHE A 29 -10.62 18.68 6.14
CA PHE A 29 -9.16 18.80 6.19
C PHE A 29 -8.71 19.51 7.49
N THR A 30 -9.27 20.68 7.81
CA THR A 30 -8.91 21.45 9.02
C THR A 30 -9.15 20.63 10.30
N ARG A 31 -10.26 19.87 10.36
CA ARG A 31 -10.55 18.98 11.49
C ARG A 31 -9.55 17.84 11.58
N ALA A 32 -9.26 17.20 10.45
CA ALA A 32 -8.34 16.07 10.40
C ALA A 32 -6.88 16.47 10.71
N LEU A 33 -6.48 17.70 10.41
CA LEU A 33 -5.12 18.20 10.63
C LEU A 33 -4.67 18.06 12.08
N ALA A 34 -5.59 18.24 13.04
CA ALA A 34 -5.31 18.09 14.46
C ALA A 34 -4.79 16.69 14.87
N ASP A 35 -5.06 15.67 14.05
CA ASP A 35 -4.56 14.31 14.28
C ASP A 35 -3.13 14.09 13.74
N TYR A 36 -2.58 15.05 12.99
CA TYR A 36 -1.30 14.92 12.30
C TYR A 36 -0.24 15.89 12.81
N THR A 37 -0.61 16.92 13.57
CA THR A 37 0.33 17.92 14.09
C THR A 37 -0.20 18.63 15.32
N ASP A 38 0.70 18.93 16.25
CA ASP A 38 0.44 19.83 17.41
C ASP A 38 0.79 21.29 17.10
N ALA A 39 1.36 21.57 15.92
CA ALA A 39 1.80 22.89 15.48
C ALA A 39 1.08 23.35 14.20
N PRO A 40 -0.25 23.62 14.24
CA PRO A 40 -1.07 23.85 13.05
C PRO A 40 -0.64 25.04 12.18
N GLU A 41 0.13 25.98 12.73
CA GLU A 41 0.64 27.17 12.03
C GLU A 41 2.04 26.97 11.43
N ALA A 42 2.60 25.76 11.48
CA ALA A 42 3.94 25.50 10.94
C ALA A 42 3.97 25.69 9.43
N ARG A 43 5.06 26.28 8.96
CA ARG A 43 5.32 26.61 7.56
C ARG A 43 6.81 26.62 7.29
N ALA A 44 7.18 26.54 6.03
CA ALA A 44 8.56 26.62 5.57
C ALA A 44 8.66 27.44 4.29
N ASP A 45 9.64 28.33 4.23
CA ASP A 45 9.99 29.05 3.01
C ASP A 45 10.98 28.22 2.20
N VAL A 46 10.71 28.04 0.91
CA VAL A 46 11.48 27.16 0.01
C VAL A 46 11.75 27.88 -1.31
N GLU A 47 12.98 27.79 -1.80
CA GLU A 47 13.32 28.25 -3.16
C GLU A 47 13.16 27.07 -4.14
N ILE A 48 12.23 27.21 -5.08
CA ILE A 48 11.98 26.21 -6.13
C ILE A 48 12.11 26.90 -7.48
N ALA A 49 13.03 26.42 -8.31
CA ALA A 49 13.28 26.97 -9.66
C ALA A 49 13.56 28.49 -9.69
N GLY A 50 14.12 29.04 -8.59
CA GLY A 50 14.42 30.45 -8.46
C GLY A 50 13.28 31.32 -7.90
N GLU A 51 12.17 30.70 -7.51
CA GLU A 51 11.04 31.38 -6.85
C GLU A 51 10.97 30.99 -5.37
N ASN A 52 10.83 32.00 -4.50
CA ASN A 52 10.58 31.76 -3.08
C ASN A 52 9.10 31.51 -2.86
N VAL A 53 8.77 30.33 -2.33
CA VAL A 53 7.41 29.90 -2.04
C VAL A 53 7.28 29.47 -0.58
N GLU A 54 6.12 29.72 0.02
CA GLU A 54 5.82 29.23 1.36
C GLU A 54 5.02 27.94 1.26
N ILE A 55 5.48 26.89 1.94
CA ILE A 55 4.78 25.60 2.06
C ILE A 55 4.19 25.51 3.47
N ARG A 56 2.91 25.14 3.58
CA ARG A 56 2.17 24.98 4.82
C ARG A 56 1.58 23.59 4.93
N HIS A 57 0.98 23.28 6.09
CA HIS A 57 0.11 22.12 6.19
C HIS A 57 -0.98 22.17 5.11
N GLY A 58 -1.36 20.99 4.60
CA GLY A 58 -2.32 20.89 3.52
C GLY A 58 -1.78 21.19 2.12
N ALA A 59 -0.54 21.66 1.96
CA ALA A 59 0.07 21.83 0.65
C ALA A 59 -0.01 20.51 -0.14
N VAL A 60 -0.55 20.59 -1.37
CA VAL A 60 -0.58 19.45 -2.30
C VAL A 60 0.81 19.29 -2.89
N THR A 61 1.53 18.27 -2.48
CA THR A 61 2.90 18.00 -2.97
C THR A 61 2.94 16.95 -4.08
N ILE A 62 1.87 16.17 -4.22
CA ILE A 62 1.67 15.21 -5.32
C ILE A 62 0.25 15.39 -5.87
N ALA A 63 0.13 15.61 -7.17
CA ALA A 63 -1.12 15.53 -7.90
C ALA A 63 -0.97 14.52 -9.05
N ALA A 64 -1.69 13.39 -8.98
CA ALA A 64 -1.46 12.29 -9.89
C ALA A 64 -2.74 11.78 -10.54
N ILE A 65 -2.80 11.86 -11.87
CA ILE A 65 -3.78 11.10 -12.64
C ILE A 65 -3.17 9.71 -12.87
N THR A 66 -3.64 8.73 -12.10
CA THR A 66 -3.10 7.36 -12.13
C THR A 66 -4.18 6.36 -12.50
N SER A 67 -3.78 5.24 -13.08
CA SER A 67 -4.73 4.27 -13.59
C SER A 67 -5.40 3.46 -12.52
N CYS A 68 -6.72 3.42 -12.61
CA CYS A 68 -7.57 2.28 -12.21
C CYS A 68 -8.68 2.19 -13.27
N THR A 69 -9.36 1.04 -13.38
CA THR A 69 -10.35 0.84 -14.44
C THR A 69 -11.39 1.98 -14.50
N ASN A 70 -11.90 2.40 -13.33
CA ASN A 70 -12.90 3.47 -13.25
C ASN A 70 -12.31 4.85 -13.59
N THR A 71 -11.05 5.11 -13.29
CA THR A 71 -10.39 6.40 -13.51
C THR A 71 -9.84 6.55 -14.92
N SER A 72 -9.92 5.50 -15.75
CA SER A 72 -9.61 5.56 -17.20
C SER A 72 -10.87 5.69 -18.06
N ASN A 73 -12.02 5.97 -17.46
CA ASN A 73 -13.26 6.25 -18.19
C ASN A 73 -13.06 7.51 -19.08
N PRO A 74 -13.39 7.46 -20.38
CA PRO A 74 -13.21 8.60 -21.29
C PRO A 74 -13.84 9.89 -20.79
N SER A 75 -15.00 9.84 -20.15
CA SER A 75 -15.70 11.04 -19.68
C SER A 75 -14.88 11.81 -18.65
N VAL A 76 -14.28 11.12 -17.68
CA VAL A 76 -13.49 11.80 -16.65
C VAL A 76 -12.10 12.17 -17.13
N MET A 77 -11.52 11.41 -18.06
CA MET A 77 -10.22 11.73 -18.65
C MET A 77 -10.34 12.93 -19.59
N ILE A 78 -11.27 12.92 -20.53
CA ILE A 78 -11.55 14.08 -21.42
C ILE A 78 -11.94 15.30 -20.58
N GLY A 79 -12.76 15.12 -19.53
CA GLY A 79 -13.08 16.18 -18.59
C GLY A 79 -11.84 16.80 -17.92
N ALA A 80 -10.84 16.00 -17.54
CA ALA A 80 -9.58 16.51 -17.01
C ALA A 80 -8.78 17.30 -18.04
N GLY A 81 -8.70 16.80 -19.28
CA GLY A 81 -8.03 17.50 -20.39
C GLY A 81 -8.69 18.83 -20.76
N LEU A 82 -10.04 18.86 -20.80
CA LEU A 82 -10.80 20.09 -21.05
C LEU A 82 -10.64 21.11 -19.92
N LEU A 83 -10.67 20.65 -18.65
CA LEU A 83 -10.41 21.50 -17.49
C LEU A 83 -8.99 22.10 -17.57
N ALA A 84 -7.99 21.28 -17.92
CA ALA A 84 -6.61 21.76 -18.11
C ALA A 84 -6.53 22.81 -19.22
N LYS A 85 -7.21 22.56 -20.35
CA LYS A 85 -7.32 23.55 -21.46
C LYS A 85 -7.91 24.85 -20.95
N ASN A 86 -9.09 24.80 -20.33
CA ASN A 86 -9.80 25.99 -19.85
C ASN A 86 -8.98 26.77 -18.81
N ALA A 87 -8.20 26.08 -17.96
CA ALA A 87 -7.32 26.71 -16.99
C ALA A 87 -6.13 27.40 -17.66
N VAL A 88 -5.41 26.69 -18.54
CA VAL A 88 -4.25 27.24 -19.26
C VAL A 88 -4.63 28.43 -20.14
N GLU A 89 -5.78 28.39 -20.83
CA GLU A 89 -6.28 29.50 -21.65
C GLU A 89 -6.65 30.73 -20.81
N ARG A 90 -6.84 30.58 -19.49
CA ARG A 90 -7.01 31.68 -18.52
C ARG A 90 -5.72 32.05 -17.77
N GLY A 91 -4.58 31.52 -18.19
CA GLY A 91 -3.28 31.84 -17.61
C GLY A 91 -2.97 31.12 -16.28
N LEU A 92 -3.74 30.10 -15.90
CA LEU A 92 -3.46 29.31 -14.71
C LEU A 92 -2.36 28.26 -14.94
N SER A 93 -1.59 27.98 -13.90
CA SER A 93 -0.56 26.94 -13.86
C SER A 93 -0.64 26.13 -12.57
N SER A 94 -0.08 24.94 -12.55
CA SER A 94 0.15 24.19 -11.32
C SER A 94 1.14 24.93 -10.42
N LYS A 95 1.00 24.76 -9.09
CA LYS A 95 1.96 25.38 -8.16
C LYS A 95 3.33 24.71 -8.26
N PRO A 96 4.44 25.45 -8.07
CA PRO A 96 5.79 24.93 -8.31
C PRO A 96 6.21 23.81 -7.34
N TRP A 97 5.59 23.70 -6.18
CA TRP A 97 5.83 22.63 -5.22
C TRP A 97 5.04 21.34 -5.49
N VAL A 98 4.12 21.35 -6.48
CA VAL A 98 3.28 20.19 -6.81
C VAL A 98 3.97 19.32 -7.84
N LYS A 99 4.29 18.09 -7.48
CA LYS A 99 4.74 17.08 -8.42
C LYS A 99 3.52 16.49 -9.15
N THR A 100 3.35 16.84 -10.40
CA THR A 100 2.25 16.35 -11.25
C THR A 100 2.69 15.14 -12.07
N THR A 101 1.78 14.18 -12.31
CA THR A 101 2.04 13.01 -13.15
C THR A 101 0.78 12.51 -13.84
N LEU A 102 0.93 11.99 -15.06
CA LEU A 102 -0.12 11.30 -15.81
C LEU A 102 0.32 9.87 -16.13
N ALA A 103 -0.40 8.88 -15.58
CA ALA A 103 -0.16 7.47 -15.84
C ALA A 103 -1.47 6.77 -16.23
N PRO A 104 -1.89 6.85 -17.50
CA PRO A 104 -3.15 6.27 -17.96
C PRO A 104 -3.19 4.74 -17.86
N GLY A 105 -4.40 4.18 -17.86
CA GLY A 105 -4.59 2.71 -17.85
C GLY A 105 -4.30 2.03 -19.18
N SER A 106 -4.27 2.78 -20.26
CA SER A 106 -4.09 2.25 -21.61
C SER A 106 -3.42 3.29 -22.51
N LYS A 107 -2.67 2.82 -23.50
CA LYS A 107 -2.13 3.67 -24.58
C LYS A 107 -3.23 4.36 -25.39
N VAL A 108 -4.43 3.79 -25.47
CA VAL A 108 -5.60 4.40 -26.13
C VAL A 108 -5.96 5.75 -25.50
N VAL A 109 -5.71 5.94 -24.20
CA VAL A 109 -5.92 7.23 -23.52
C VAL A 109 -5.00 8.31 -24.13
N THR A 110 -3.76 7.97 -24.39
CA THR A 110 -2.82 8.87 -25.06
C THR A 110 -3.33 9.23 -26.45
N ASP A 111 -3.77 8.23 -27.22
CA ASP A 111 -4.25 8.43 -28.60
C ASP A 111 -5.44 9.41 -28.66
N TYR A 112 -6.42 9.27 -27.77
CA TYR A 112 -7.54 10.21 -27.80
C TYR A 112 -7.18 11.58 -27.20
N TYR A 113 -6.21 11.69 -26.29
CA TYR A 113 -5.69 12.98 -25.86
C TYR A 113 -4.93 13.71 -26.97
N GLU A 114 -4.13 12.99 -27.76
CA GLU A 114 -3.45 13.54 -28.94
C GLU A 114 -4.47 13.96 -29.99
N LYS A 115 -5.43 13.08 -30.33
CA LYS A 115 -6.44 13.37 -31.38
C LYS A 115 -7.38 14.51 -30.99
N SER A 116 -7.72 14.65 -29.71
CA SER A 116 -8.52 15.77 -29.20
C SER A 116 -7.73 17.07 -29.03
N GLY A 117 -6.38 17.01 -29.12
CA GLY A 117 -5.50 18.16 -28.89
C GLY A 117 -5.43 18.59 -27.41
N LEU A 118 -5.81 17.70 -26.46
CA LEU A 118 -5.83 18.04 -25.03
C LEU A 118 -4.52 17.74 -24.32
N LEU A 119 -3.69 16.83 -24.85
CA LEU A 119 -2.42 16.44 -24.23
C LEU A 119 -1.50 17.65 -23.95
N PRO A 120 -1.28 18.60 -24.90
CA PRO A 120 -0.40 19.73 -24.66
C PRO A 120 -0.83 20.66 -23.50
N TYR A 121 -2.12 20.71 -23.19
CA TYR A 121 -2.62 21.49 -22.04
C TYR A 121 -2.35 20.82 -20.72
N LEU A 122 -2.45 19.48 -20.67
CA LEU A 122 -2.05 18.69 -19.51
C LEU A 122 -0.54 18.81 -19.26
N GLU A 123 0.29 18.70 -20.31
CA GLU A 123 1.74 18.88 -20.24
C GLU A 123 2.14 20.28 -19.75
N LYS A 124 1.43 21.35 -20.18
CA LYS A 124 1.66 22.70 -19.67
C LYS A 124 1.40 22.84 -18.17
N LEU A 125 0.52 22.02 -17.61
CA LEU A 125 0.31 21.91 -16.16
C LEU A 125 1.24 20.88 -15.50
N GLY A 126 2.21 20.34 -16.25
CA GLY A 126 3.19 19.37 -15.77
C GLY A 126 2.67 17.92 -15.65
N PHE A 127 1.47 17.63 -16.16
CA PHE A 127 0.94 16.28 -16.22
C PHE A 127 1.51 15.51 -17.42
N ASP A 128 2.81 15.22 -17.36
CA ASP A 128 3.50 14.43 -18.37
C ASP A 128 3.18 12.94 -18.22
N ILE A 129 3.18 12.21 -19.35
CA ILE A 129 3.00 10.76 -19.35
C ILE A 129 4.27 10.10 -18.81
N VAL A 130 4.22 9.63 -17.56
CA VAL A 130 5.35 8.97 -16.88
C VAL A 130 5.32 7.44 -16.98
N GLY A 131 4.22 6.89 -17.47
CA GLY A 131 4.03 5.45 -17.61
C GLY A 131 2.57 5.09 -17.81
N TYR A 132 2.27 3.78 -17.77
CA TYR A 132 0.92 3.27 -17.88
C TYR A 132 0.62 2.35 -16.70
N GLY A 133 -0.57 2.49 -16.11
CA GLY A 133 -1.01 1.62 -15.02
C GLY A 133 -0.91 2.27 -13.63
N CYS A 134 -0.85 1.42 -12.60
CA CYS A 134 -0.84 1.84 -11.21
C CYS A 134 0.54 2.35 -10.78
N THR A 135 0.83 3.62 -10.96
CA THR A 135 2.09 4.25 -10.55
C THR A 135 2.00 4.82 -9.13
N THR A 136 1.45 6.00 -8.95
CA THR A 136 1.33 6.68 -7.65
C THR A 136 0.55 5.86 -6.63
N CYS A 137 -0.52 5.19 -7.05
CA CYS A 137 -1.36 4.36 -6.17
C CYS A 137 -0.61 3.22 -5.44
N ILE A 138 0.58 2.84 -5.90
CA ILE A 138 1.45 1.82 -5.29
C ILE A 138 2.82 2.37 -4.87
N GLY A 139 2.96 3.68 -4.74
CA GLY A 139 4.19 4.32 -4.26
C GLY A 139 5.30 4.44 -5.31
N ASN A 140 4.98 4.37 -6.59
CA ASN A 140 5.96 4.49 -7.68
C ASN A 140 6.07 5.90 -8.27
N SER A 141 5.63 6.94 -7.55
CA SER A 141 5.81 8.34 -7.96
C SER A 141 7.24 8.84 -7.80
N GLY A 142 8.10 8.06 -7.14
CA GLY A 142 9.41 8.51 -6.75
C GLY A 142 9.38 9.54 -5.59
N PRO A 143 10.53 10.13 -5.23
CA PRO A 143 10.62 11.12 -4.17
C PRO A 143 9.86 12.40 -4.53
N LEU A 144 9.53 13.22 -3.53
CA LEU A 144 9.11 14.59 -3.74
C LEU A 144 10.22 15.41 -4.42
N ILE A 145 9.90 16.62 -4.85
CA ILE A 145 10.90 17.62 -5.24
C ILE A 145 11.87 17.77 -4.06
N PRO A 146 13.21 17.70 -4.27
CA PRO A 146 14.17 17.61 -3.17
C PRO A 146 14.02 18.72 -2.13
N GLU A 147 13.81 19.95 -2.58
CA GLU A 147 13.65 21.12 -1.73
C GLU A 147 12.36 21.03 -0.91
N VAL A 148 11.28 20.53 -1.51
CA VAL A 148 9.99 20.29 -0.83
C VAL A 148 10.13 19.17 0.20
N SER A 149 10.81 18.06 -0.15
CA SER A 149 11.05 16.96 0.78
C SER A 149 11.86 17.40 2.01
N ALA A 150 12.90 18.22 1.80
CA ALA A 150 13.71 18.76 2.88
C ALA A 150 12.87 19.62 3.83
N ALA A 151 12.10 20.58 3.28
CA ALA A 151 11.25 21.47 4.06
C ALA A 151 10.15 20.76 4.84
N VAL A 152 9.51 19.77 4.19
CA VAL A 152 8.45 18.95 4.82
C VAL A 152 8.99 18.18 6.02
N ASN A 153 10.19 17.59 5.90
CA ASN A 153 10.79 16.82 6.99
C ASN A 153 11.36 17.72 8.09
N GLU A 154 11.96 18.87 7.76
CA GLU A 154 12.54 19.81 8.74
C GLU A 154 11.47 20.49 9.59
N ALA A 155 10.37 20.93 8.98
CA ALA A 155 9.26 21.61 9.66
C ALA A 155 8.14 20.68 10.09
N ASP A 156 8.29 19.36 9.92
CA ASP A 156 7.30 18.31 10.22
C ASP A 156 5.90 18.59 9.63
N LEU A 157 5.84 19.08 8.39
CA LEU A 157 4.60 19.49 7.77
C LEU A 157 3.69 18.30 7.41
N ALA A 158 2.41 18.44 7.68
CA ALA A 158 1.37 17.54 7.20
C ALA A 158 0.93 17.96 5.78
N VAL A 159 1.72 17.56 4.79
CA VAL A 159 1.42 17.81 3.37
C VAL A 159 0.53 16.72 2.78
N THR A 160 -0.04 17.00 1.60
CA THR A 160 -1.08 16.16 1.02
C THR A 160 -0.70 15.62 -0.36
N SER A 161 -1.31 14.49 -0.72
CA SER A 161 -1.40 14.02 -2.10
C SER A 161 -2.86 13.99 -2.57
N VAL A 162 -3.11 14.31 -3.83
CA VAL A 162 -4.41 14.17 -4.49
C VAL A 162 -4.23 13.30 -5.72
N LEU A 163 -4.90 12.15 -5.77
CA LEU A 163 -4.71 11.19 -6.85
C LEU A 163 -6.02 10.54 -7.30
N SER A 164 -6.09 10.18 -8.59
CA SER A 164 -7.27 9.52 -9.17
C SER A 164 -7.25 7.99 -9.07
N GLY A 165 -6.43 7.44 -8.20
CA GLY A 165 -6.34 6.00 -7.94
C GLY A 165 -7.52 5.41 -7.15
N ASN A 166 -7.33 4.20 -6.63
CA ASN A 166 -8.30 3.55 -5.74
C ASN A 166 -7.75 3.27 -4.33
N ARG A 167 -6.56 3.74 -4.01
CA ARG A 167 -5.86 3.55 -2.74
C ARG A 167 -5.19 4.86 -2.33
N ASN A 168 -5.33 5.20 -1.06
CA ASN A 168 -4.77 6.41 -0.48
C ASN A 168 -4.25 6.19 0.95
N PHE A 169 -3.75 4.99 1.24
CA PHE A 169 -3.20 4.69 2.56
C PHE A 169 -1.96 5.52 2.86
N GLU A 170 -1.90 6.00 4.09
CA GLU A 170 -0.76 6.72 4.63
C GLU A 170 0.53 5.89 4.53
N GLY A 171 1.63 6.57 4.17
CA GLY A 171 2.94 5.93 3.96
C GLY A 171 3.05 5.05 2.72
N ARG A 172 1.93 4.75 2.02
CA ARG A 172 1.95 3.96 0.79
C ARG A 172 2.26 4.80 -0.44
N ILE A 173 1.67 5.99 -0.53
CA ILE A 173 1.79 6.85 -1.70
C ILE A 173 3.18 7.45 -1.75
N ASN A 174 3.60 8.08 -0.65
CA ASN A 174 4.93 8.63 -0.45
C ASN A 174 5.22 8.71 1.06
N PRO A 175 6.44 8.40 1.54
CA PRO A 175 6.76 8.41 2.97
C PRO A 175 6.73 9.81 3.60
N ASP A 176 6.94 10.88 2.81
CA ASP A 176 6.93 12.26 3.30
C ASP A 176 5.52 12.87 3.31
N VAL A 177 4.51 12.17 2.76
CA VAL A 177 3.13 12.67 2.64
C VAL A 177 2.25 12.00 3.67
N LYS A 178 1.75 12.79 4.64
CA LYS A 178 0.94 12.28 5.74
C LYS A 178 -0.54 12.12 5.37
N MET A 179 -1.10 13.00 4.55
CA MET A 179 -2.53 13.03 4.24
C MET A 179 -2.77 12.75 2.75
N ASN A 180 -3.67 11.82 2.42
CA ASN A 180 -3.85 11.39 1.05
C ASN A 180 -5.33 11.40 0.65
N TYR A 181 -5.65 11.98 -0.51
CA TYR A 181 -7.01 12.10 -0.99
C TYR A 181 -7.18 11.45 -2.36
N LEU A 182 -8.26 10.67 -2.50
CA LEU A 182 -8.72 10.20 -3.80
C LEU A 182 -9.70 11.21 -4.39
N ALA A 183 -9.48 11.55 -5.65
CA ALA A 183 -10.31 12.48 -6.39
C ALA A 183 -10.51 12.01 -7.83
N SER A 184 -11.50 12.55 -8.52
CA SER A 184 -11.63 12.37 -9.97
C SER A 184 -10.48 13.05 -10.72
N PRO A 185 -10.10 12.58 -11.93
CA PRO A 185 -9.06 13.23 -12.74
C PRO A 185 -9.21 14.75 -12.90
N PRO A 186 -10.41 15.30 -13.16
CA PRO A 186 -10.58 16.76 -13.21
C PRO A 186 -10.26 17.46 -11.88
N LEU A 187 -10.66 16.88 -10.75
CA LEU A 187 -10.36 17.44 -9.43
C LEU A 187 -8.87 17.33 -9.08
N VAL A 188 -8.16 16.30 -9.55
CA VAL A 188 -6.71 16.22 -9.41
C VAL A 188 -6.03 17.41 -10.09
N VAL A 189 -6.46 17.77 -11.31
CA VAL A 189 -5.96 18.96 -12.02
C VAL A 189 -6.28 20.24 -11.26
N ALA A 190 -7.52 20.36 -10.76
CA ALA A 190 -7.94 21.54 -10.01
C ALA A 190 -7.13 21.74 -8.72
N TYR A 191 -6.86 20.67 -7.95
CA TYR A 191 -6.04 20.74 -6.76
C TYR A 191 -4.55 20.95 -7.04
N ALA A 192 -4.03 20.55 -8.20
CA ALA A 192 -2.68 20.91 -8.62
C ALA A 192 -2.53 22.42 -8.87
N ILE A 193 -3.55 23.04 -9.43
CA ILE A 193 -3.63 24.49 -9.66
C ILE A 193 -3.80 25.24 -8.33
N ALA A 194 -4.70 24.77 -7.45
CA ALA A 194 -4.92 25.35 -6.13
C ALA A 194 -3.66 25.21 -5.24
N GLY A 195 -2.98 24.06 -5.32
CA GLY A 195 -1.76 23.76 -4.58
C GLY A 195 -1.97 23.44 -3.10
N SER A 196 -3.21 23.40 -2.60
CA SER A 196 -3.52 23.16 -1.20
C SER A 196 -4.87 22.46 -1.02
N MET A 197 -4.99 21.66 0.03
CA MET A 197 -6.29 21.19 0.55
C MET A 197 -6.93 22.18 1.53
N ASP A 198 -6.15 23.13 2.02
CA ASP A 198 -6.62 24.24 2.89
C ASP A 198 -7.25 25.36 2.03
N ILE A 199 -8.27 24.99 1.27
CA ILE A 199 -9.05 25.86 0.38
C ILE A 199 -10.47 25.34 0.24
N ASP A 200 -11.47 26.23 0.28
CA ASP A 200 -12.80 25.89 -0.21
C ASP A 200 -12.82 26.01 -1.74
N ILE A 201 -12.44 24.94 -2.41
CA ILE A 201 -12.32 24.87 -3.88
C ILE A 201 -13.63 25.21 -4.61
N THR A 202 -14.77 25.16 -3.91
CA THR A 202 -16.08 25.48 -4.47
C THR A 202 -16.42 26.97 -4.43
N ARG A 203 -15.70 27.77 -3.61
CA ARG A 203 -16.00 29.18 -3.36
C ARG A 203 -14.82 30.11 -3.51
N GLU A 204 -13.62 29.62 -3.34
CA GLU A 204 -12.40 30.40 -3.44
C GLU A 204 -11.77 30.28 -4.84
N PRO A 205 -11.07 31.32 -5.31
CA PRO A 205 -10.41 31.27 -6.61
C PRO A 205 -9.21 30.32 -6.58
N LEU A 206 -9.03 29.55 -7.67
CA LEU A 206 -7.88 28.68 -7.86
C LEU A 206 -6.60 29.45 -8.21
N GLY A 207 -6.76 30.66 -8.73
CA GLY A 207 -5.70 31.56 -9.14
C GLY A 207 -6.24 32.82 -9.77
N THR A 208 -5.38 33.55 -10.45
CA THR A 208 -5.69 34.82 -11.11
C THR A 208 -5.24 34.73 -12.55
N SER A 209 -6.09 35.17 -13.48
CA SER A 209 -5.76 35.30 -14.90
C SER A 209 -4.73 36.40 -15.17
N GLU A 210 -4.18 36.44 -16.36
CA GLU A 210 -3.18 37.45 -16.75
C GLU A 210 -3.66 38.89 -16.59
N ASP A 211 -4.98 39.16 -16.72
CA ASP A 211 -5.60 40.48 -16.54
C ASP A 211 -5.93 40.82 -15.08
N GLY A 212 -5.58 39.93 -14.13
CA GLY A 212 -5.82 40.12 -12.70
C GLY A 212 -7.20 39.63 -12.20
N THR A 213 -8.01 39.00 -13.05
CA THR A 213 -9.35 38.51 -12.69
C THR A 213 -9.23 37.17 -11.90
N PRO A 214 -9.88 37.02 -10.72
CA PRO A 214 -9.95 35.74 -10.04
C PRO A 214 -10.64 34.67 -10.89
N VAL A 215 -10.06 33.46 -10.93
CA VAL A 215 -10.60 32.33 -11.69
C VAL A 215 -11.03 31.22 -10.70
N TYR A 216 -12.30 30.87 -10.76
CA TYR A 216 -12.92 29.86 -9.90
C TYR A 216 -13.04 28.51 -10.60
N LEU A 217 -13.25 27.44 -9.84
CA LEU A 217 -13.46 26.12 -10.38
C LEU A 217 -14.61 26.07 -11.42
N ALA A 218 -15.70 26.78 -11.14
CA ALA A 218 -16.86 26.86 -12.04
C ALA A 218 -16.54 27.49 -13.41
N ASP A 219 -15.55 28.38 -13.46
CA ASP A 219 -15.16 29.07 -14.71
C ASP A 219 -14.39 28.15 -15.67
N ILE A 220 -13.79 27.10 -15.17
CA ILE A 220 -12.94 26.16 -15.92
C ILE A 220 -13.53 24.76 -16.02
N TRP A 221 -14.61 24.46 -15.28
CA TRP A 221 -15.24 23.16 -15.33
C TRP A 221 -15.96 22.92 -16.65
N PRO A 222 -15.62 21.86 -17.41
CA PRO A 222 -16.25 21.60 -18.69
C PRO A 222 -17.72 21.17 -18.53
N SER A 223 -18.56 21.55 -19.47
CA SER A 223 -19.94 21.07 -19.52
C SER A 223 -20.02 19.59 -19.96
N ALA A 224 -21.10 18.91 -19.60
CA ALA A 224 -21.32 17.51 -20.01
C ALA A 224 -21.41 17.39 -21.56
N ASP A 225 -22.01 18.36 -22.21
CA ASP A 225 -22.14 18.40 -23.69
C ASP A 225 -20.77 18.57 -24.36
N GLU A 226 -19.90 19.40 -23.82
CA GLU A 226 -18.53 19.60 -24.33
C GLU A 226 -17.70 18.33 -24.19
N VAL A 227 -17.79 17.66 -23.02
CA VAL A 227 -17.14 16.37 -22.80
C VAL A 227 -17.63 15.33 -23.79
N GLN A 228 -18.97 15.20 -23.98
CA GLN A 228 -19.54 14.21 -24.89
C GLN A 228 -19.16 14.49 -26.33
N ALA A 229 -19.25 15.74 -26.78
CA ALA A 229 -18.86 16.12 -28.13
C ALA A 229 -17.38 15.83 -28.43
N THR A 230 -16.50 16.03 -27.45
CA THR A 230 -15.08 15.71 -27.57
C THR A 230 -14.84 14.19 -27.64
N ILE A 231 -15.58 13.40 -26.85
CA ILE A 231 -15.54 11.94 -26.91
C ILE A 231 -15.94 11.45 -28.30
N ASP A 232 -17.09 11.90 -28.80
CA ASP A 232 -17.63 11.48 -30.08
C ASP A 232 -16.69 11.84 -31.27
N ALA A 233 -15.97 12.94 -31.16
CA ALA A 233 -15.01 13.38 -32.18
C ALA A 233 -13.65 12.68 -32.10
N SER A 234 -13.26 12.16 -30.92
CA SER A 234 -11.87 11.73 -30.66
C SER A 234 -11.72 10.22 -30.47
N ILE A 235 -12.76 9.48 -30.08
CA ILE A 235 -12.67 8.06 -29.74
C ILE A 235 -13.37 7.24 -30.81
N ASP A 236 -12.65 6.26 -31.37
CA ASP A 236 -13.19 5.30 -32.32
C ASP A 236 -12.69 3.88 -32.06
N ALA A 237 -13.34 2.89 -32.69
CA ALA A 237 -13.01 1.48 -32.53
C ALA A 237 -11.62 1.11 -33.11
N GLU A 238 -11.15 1.87 -34.10
CA GLU A 238 -9.86 1.60 -34.75
C GLU A 238 -8.68 1.85 -33.80
N MET A 239 -8.78 2.84 -32.91
CA MET A 239 -7.77 3.09 -31.87
C MET A 239 -7.51 1.83 -31.03
N PHE A 240 -8.57 1.16 -30.60
CA PHE A 240 -8.45 -0.07 -29.81
C PHE A 240 -7.86 -1.20 -30.67
N THR A 241 -8.37 -1.41 -31.87
CA THR A 241 -7.91 -2.47 -32.75
C THR A 241 -6.44 -2.29 -33.12
N SER A 242 -6.01 -1.09 -33.46
CA SER A 242 -4.63 -0.80 -33.84
C SER A 242 -3.64 -1.03 -32.68
N ARG A 243 -4.00 -0.61 -31.47
CA ARG A 243 -3.14 -0.75 -30.28
C ARG A 243 -3.01 -2.19 -29.78
N TYR A 244 -4.00 -3.04 -30.07
CA TYR A 244 -3.95 -4.45 -29.63
C TYR A 244 -3.60 -5.44 -30.74
N ARG A 245 -3.47 -4.98 -32.00
CA ARG A 245 -3.16 -5.85 -33.17
C ARG A 245 -1.88 -6.65 -32.95
N ASP A 246 -0.82 -6.00 -32.49
CA ASP A 246 0.52 -6.55 -32.39
C ASP A 246 0.93 -6.79 -30.92
N VAL A 247 -0.05 -6.92 -30.00
CA VAL A 247 0.22 -7.03 -28.56
C VAL A 247 1.08 -8.24 -28.20
N PHE A 248 1.00 -9.32 -28.97
CA PHE A 248 1.80 -10.53 -28.76
C PHE A 248 3.16 -10.50 -29.45
N GLU A 249 3.41 -9.54 -30.34
CA GLU A 249 4.70 -9.47 -31.04
C GLU A 249 5.78 -8.77 -30.21
N GLY A 250 5.37 -7.81 -29.36
CA GLY A 250 6.30 -6.96 -28.63
C GLY A 250 7.10 -6.00 -29.51
N ASP A 251 7.84 -5.11 -28.89
CA ASP A 251 8.79 -4.23 -29.57
C ASP A 251 10.14 -4.92 -29.84
N ASP A 252 11.05 -4.24 -30.55
CA ASP A 252 12.36 -4.81 -30.88
C ASP A 252 13.21 -5.10 -29.63
N ARG A 253 13.02 -4.35 -28.54
CA ARG A 253 13.72 -4.61 -27.28
C ARG A 253 13.22 -5.89 -26.65
N TRP A 254 11.90 -6.11 -26.65
CA TRP A 254 11.31 -7.37 -26.19
C TRP A 254 11.79 -8.56 -27.01
N LYS A 255 11.79 -8.44 -28.35
CA LYS A 255 12.24 -9.50 -29.28
C LYS A 255 13.74 -9.82 -29.15
N SER A 256 14.55 -8.83 -28.71
CA SER A 256 16.00 -9.00 -28.54
C SER A 256 16.42 -9.55 -27.18
N LEU A 257 15.47 -9.75 -26.24
CA LEU A 257 15.79 -10.34 -24.96
C LEU A 257 16.29 -11.77 -25.13
N PRO A 258 17.44 -12.13 -24.54
CA PRO A 258 17.90 -13.51 -24.56
C PRO A 258 16.91 -14.39 -23.80
N THR A 259 16.37 -15.39 -24.46
CA THR A 259 15.54 -16.42 -23.85
C THR A 259 16.44 -17.58 -23.42
N PRO A 260 16.42 -17.97 -22.12
CA PRO A 260 17.14 -19.17 -21.68
C PRO A 260 16.60 -20.41 -22.41
N GLU A 261 17.50 -21.24 -22.88
CA GLU A 261 17.16 -22.56 -23.43
C GLU A 261 17.26 -23.60 -22.31
N GLY A 262 16.26 -24.48 -22.18
CA GLY A 262 16.26 -25.60 -21.24
C GLY A 262 15.01 -25.64 -20.34
N ASP A 263 14.88 -26.74 -19.59
CA ASP A 263 13.72 -27.03 -18.74
C ASP A 263 13.79 -26.34 -17.36
N VAL A 264 14.93 -25.76 -17.02
CA VAL A 264 15.19 -25.18 -15.71
C VAL A 264 15.68 -23.74 -15.84
N PHE A 265 15.08 -22.83 -15.06
CA PHE A 265 15.52 -21.44 -15.03
C PHE A 265 16.92 -21.32 -14.40
N ALA A 266 17.83 -20.62 -15.08
CA ALA A 266 19.17 -20.32 -14.58
C ALA A 266 19.10 -19.14 -13.57
N TRP A 267 19.06 -19.46 -12.28
CA TRP A 267 19.02 -18.46 -11.24
C TRP A 267 20.37 -17.75 -11.07
N ASP A 268 20.36 -16.43 -11.15
CA ASP A 268 21.52 -15.60 -10.83
C ASP A 268 21.51 -15.29 -9.31
N SER A 269 22.48 -15.87 -8.59
CA SER A 269 22.63 -15.65 -7.15
C SER A 269 23.08 -14.23 -6.79
N ALA A 270 23.65 -13.46 -7.74
CA ALA A 270 24.04 -12.07 -7.55
C ALA A 270 22.87 -11.09 -7.78
N SER A 271 21.78 -11.54 -8.39
CA SER A 271 20.63 -10.68 -8.64
C SER A 271 20.03 -10.15 -7.35
N THR A 272 19.83 -8.83 -7.28
CA THR A 272 19.13 -8.16 -6.18
C THR A 272 17.65 -7.90 -6.49
N TYR A 273 17.16 -8.34 -7.66
CA TYR A 273 15.76 -8.19 -8.10
C TYR A 273 14.99 -9.50 -8.14
N ILE A 274 15.63 -10.59 -8.57
CA ILE A 274 14.98 -11.90 -8.72
C ILE A 274 15.83 -12.95 -8.02
N ARG A 275 15.26 -13.60 -6.99
CA ARG A 275 15.91 -14.64 -6.20
C ARG A 275 15.07 -15.90 -6.19
N LYS A 276 15.74 -17.07 -6.20
CA LYS A 276 15.06 -18.35 -5.97
C LYS A 276 14.40 -18.33 -4.58
N ALA A 277 13.08 -18.44 -4.58
CA ALA A 277 12.33 -18.43 -3.33
C ALA A 277 12.51 -19.73 -2.52
N PRO A 278 12.49 -19.70 -1.18
CA PRO A 278 12.81 -20.83 -0.33
C PRO A 278 11.64 -21.82 -0.14
N TYR A 279 10.50 -21.62 -0.79
CA TYR A 279 9.26 -22.36 -0.52
C TYR A 279 9.35 -23.88 -0.74
N PHE A 280 10.33 -24.33 -1.51
CA PHE A 280 10.55 -25.75 -1.84
C PHE A 280 11.88 -26.27 -1.31
N HIS A 281 12.58 -25.53 -0.45
CA HIS A 281 13.77 -26.04 0.19
C HIS A 281 13.36 -27.20 1.12
N ASP A 282 14.09 -28.29 1.03
CA ASP A 282 13.88 -29.51 1.85
C ASP A 282 12.47 -30.12 1.76
N LEU A 283 11.74 -29.81 0.65
CA LEU A 283 10.41 -30.36 0.44
C LEU A 283 10.48 -31.88 0.25
N GLN A 284 9.93 -32.61 1.21
CA GLN A 284 9.81 -34.07 1.14
C GLN A 284 8.60 -34.46 0.26
N ARG A 285 8.64 -35.69 -0.29
CA ARG A 285 7.55 -36.24 -1.11
C ARG A 285 6.25 -36.33 -0.29
N ASP A 286 6.35 -36.82 0.93
CA ASP A 286 5.23 -36.88 1.86
C ASP A 286 5.23 -35.64 2.76
N PRO A 287 4.06 -35.09 3.12
CA PRO A 287 4.00 -33.96 4.03
C PRO A 287 4.46 -34.36 5.43
N HIS A 288 5.13 -33.47 6.13
CA HIS A 288 5.37 -33.63 7.56
C HIS A 288 4.04 -33.62 8.31
N ALA A 289 3.94 -34.42 9.37
CA ALA A 289 2.78 -34.37 10.24
C ALA A 289 2.63 -32.95 10.85
N VAL A 290 1.41 -32.49 10.93
CA VAL A 290 1.07 -31.26 11.65
C VAL A 290 1.37 -31.46 13.13
N ALA A 291 2.05 -30.51 13.75
CA ALA A 291 2.44 -30.56 15.15
C ALA A 291 1.77 -29.45 15.96
N ASN A 292 1.62 -29.68 17.26
CA ASN A 292 1.23 -28.63 18.20
C ASN A 292 2.28 -27.51 18.22
N ILE A 293 1.86 -26.30 18.56
CA ILE A 293 2.77 -25.16 18.71
C ILE A 293 3.06 -25.01 20.20
N SER A 294 4.32 -25.10 20.57
CA SER A 294 4.74 -25.03 21.97
C SER A 294 5.80 -23.96 22.16
N GLY A 295 5.66 -23.14 23.19
CA GLY A 295 6.66 -22.15 23.57
C GLY A 295 6.85 -21.02 22.55
N ALA A 296 5.82 -20.68 21.78
CA ALA A 296 5.89 -19.60 20.80
C ALA A 296 5.97 -18.22 21.47
N ARG A 297 6.75 -17.30 20.88
CA ARG A 297 6.78 -15.90 21.31
C ARG A 297 5.85 -15.06 20.44
N VAL A 298 5.26 -14.02 21.03
CA VAL A 298 4.48 -13.04 20.29
C VAL A 298 5.44 -12.10 19.55
N LEU A 299 5.42 -12.15 18.20
CA LEU A 299 6.25 -11.28 17.39
C LEU A 299 5.67 -9.86 17.28
N ALA A 300 4.35 -9.74 17.29
CA ALA A 300 3.67 -8.47 17.33
C ALA A 300 2.26 -8.61 17.92
N LEU A 301 1.88 -7.64 18.76
CA LEU A 301 0.55 -7.44 19.28
C LEU A 301 -0.07 -6.24 18.56
N LEU A 302 -1.07 -6.48 17.71
CA LEU A 302 -1.61 -5.50 16.78
C LEU A 302 -3.05 -5.15 17.12
N GLY A 303 -3.43 -3.90 16.86
CA GLY A 303 -4.80 -3.44 17.03
C GLY A 303 -5.75 -3.81 15.88
N ASP A 304 -6.89 -3.13 15.83
CA ASP A 304 -7.93 -3.31 14.80
C ASP A 304 -7.50 -2.77 13.44
N SER A 305 -8.10 -3.32 12.38
CA SER A 305 -8.01 -2.85 10.99
C SER A 305 -6.56 -2.78 10.44
N VAL A 306 -5.68 -3.67 10.92
CA VAL A 306 -4.34 -3.82 10.33
C VAL A 306 -4.47 -4.38 8.92
N THR A 307 -4.10 -3.56 7.94
CA THR A 307 -4.29 -3.88 6.53
C THR A 307 -3.14 -4.71 5.95
N THR A 308 -3.36 -5.32 4.80
CA THR A 308 -2.29 -5.98 4.03
C THR A 308 -1.16 -5.03 3.62
N ASP A 309 -1.41 -3.71 3.58
CA ASP A 309 -0.39 -2.69 3.33
C ASP A 309 0.50 -2.41 4.56
N HIS A 310 0.00 -2.68 5.77
CA HIS A 310 0.83 -2.66 6.99
C HIS A 310 1.74 -3.89 7.07
N ILE A 311 1.27 -5.04 6.58
CA ILE A 311 1.98 -6.32 6.66
C ILE A 311 2.95 -6.49 5.49
N SER A 312 2.45 -6.38 4.25
CA SER A 312 3.25 -6.51 3.03
C SER A 312 3.93 -5.18 2.69
N PRO A 313 5.25 -5.15 2.51
CA PRO A 313 5.94 -3.90 2.26
C PRO A 313 5.54 -3.27 0.93
N ALA A 314 5.48 -1.95 0.92
CA ALA A 314 5.24 -1.12 -0.25
C ALA A 314 6.06 0.18 -0.16
N GLY A 315 6.14 0.91 -1.28
CA GLY A 315 6.83 2.20 -1.32
C GLY A 315 8.36 2.08 -1.30
N ALA A 316 9.01 3.17 -0.94
CA ALA A 316 10.47 3.30 -0.95
C ALA A 316 11.15 2.48 0.15
N ILE A 317 12.37 2.03 -0.13
CA ILE A 317 13.22 1.31 0.83
C ILE A 317 14.12 2.32 1.53
N LYS A 318 14.01 2.44 2.86
CA LYS A 318 14.87 3.32 3.67
C LYS A 318 16.27 2.72 3.82
N ALA A 319 17.30 3.56 3.80
CA ALA A 319 18.70 3.11 3.85
C ALA A 319 19.08 2.42 5.18
N ASP A 320 18.51 2.87 6.28
CA ASP A 320 18.71 2.35 7.63
C ASP A 320 17.86 1.13 7.98
N SER A 321 16.90 0.78 7.12
CA SER A 321 16.07 -0.41 7.29
C SER A 321 16.85 -1.71 7.05
N PRO A 322 16.38 -2.86 7.58
CA PRO A 322 16.99 -4.15 7.27
C PRO A 322 17.11 -4.44 5.78
N ALA A 323 16.12 -4.03 4.97
CA ALA A 323 16.16 -4.17 3.51
C ALA A 323 17.19 -3.24 2.85
N GLY A 324 17.34 -2.00 3.35
CA GLY A 324 18.34 -1.06 2.86
C GLY A 324 19.77 -1.52 3.17
N LYS A 325 20.01 -2.02 4.37
CA LYS A 325 21.31 -2.62 4.77
C LYS A 325 21.65 -3.81 3.86
N TYR A 326 20.69 -4.73 3.67
CA TYR A 326 20.86 -5.87 2.76
C TYR A 326 21.25 -5.42 1.34
N LEU A 327 20.59 -4.41 0.77
CA LEU A 327 20.93 -3.90 -0.56
C LEU A 327 22.31 -3.26 -0.61
N SER A 328 22.68 -2.49 0.41
CA SER A 328 24.02 -1.88 0.52
C SER A 328 25.12 -2.93 0.60
N GLU A 329 24.92 -3.99 1.37
CA GLU A 329 25.84 -5.13 1.49
C GLU A 329 26.01 -5.89 0.16
N HIS A 330 25.00 -5.84 -0.71
CA HIS A 330 25.05 -6.40 -2.06
C HIS A 330 25.52 -5.37 -3.12
N GLY A 331 26.10 -4.25 -2.71
CA GLY A 331 26.71 -3.25 -3.60
C GLY A 331 25.71 -2.37 -4.34
N VAL A 332 24.44 -2.33 -3.93
CA VAL A 332 23.44 -1.44 -4.52
C VAL A 332 23.56 -0.06 -3.88
N GLU A 333 23.80 0.97 -4.68
CA GLU A 333 23.79 2.35 -4.22
C GLU A 333 22.39 2.80 -3.82
N ARG A 334 22.28 3.70 -2.83
CA ARG A 334 21.01 4.23 -2.32
C ARG A 334 20.10 4.76 -3.43
N ALA A 335 20.63 5.46 -4.41
CA ALA A 335 19.89 5.99 -5.56
C ALA A 335 19.19 4.90 -6.39
N ASN A 336 19.69 3.64 -6.32
CA ASN A 336 19.23 2.49 -7.07
C ASN A 336 18.40 1.51 -6.21
N PHE A 337 18.05 1.86 -4.98
CA PHE A 337 17.24 0.98 -4.12
C PHE A 337 15.87 0.70 -4.71
N ASN A 338 15.28 1.68 -5.38
CA ASN A 338 13.90 1.63 -5.89
C ASN A 338 12.89 1.37 -4.76
N SER A 339 11.79 0.70 -5.09
CA SER A 339 10.74 0.36 -4.13
C SER A 339 10.68 -1.14 -3.85
N TYR A 340 10.03 -1.52 -2.75
CA TYR A 340 9.69 -2.91 -2.47
C TYR A 340 8.90 -3.56 -3.63
N GLY A 341 7.97 -2.80 -4.25
CA GLY A 341 7.21 -3.27 -5.40
C GLY A 341 8.08 -3.64 -6.60
N SER A 342 9.14 -2.89 -6.86
CA SER A 342 10.12 -3.18 -7.94
C SER A 342 10.96 -4.43 -7.64
N ARG A 343 11.16 -4.76 -6.36
CA ARG A 343 11.98 -5.89 -5.90
C ARG A 343 11.17 -7.06 -5.38
N ARG A 344 9.87 -7.11 -5.68
CA ARG A 344 8.96 -8.18 -5.20
C ARG A 344 9.36 -9.60 -5.62
N GLY A 345 10.20 -9.74 -6.63
CA GLY A 345 10.82 -11.01 -7.04
C GLY A 345 12.01 -11.44 -6.17
N ASN A 346 12.43 -10.61 -5.19
CA ASN A 346 13.48 -10.91 -4.24
C ASN A 346 12.89 -11.05 -2.83
N HIS A 347 12.71 -12.29 -2.39
CA HIS A 347 12.15 -12.58 -1.06
C HIS A 347 13.02 -12.06 0.08
N GLU A 348 14.34 -11.93 -0.11
CA GLU A 348 15.26 -11.39 0.90
C GLU A 348 14.99 -9.91 1.20
N VAL A 349 14.68 -9.13 0.16
CA VAL A 349 14.26 -7.73 0.33
C VAL A 349 12.87 -7.66 0.96
N MET A 350 11.95 -8.47 0.45
CA MET A 350 10.55 -8.42 0.86
C MET A 350 10.32 -8.86 2.31
N ILE A 351 11.01 -9.90 2.78
CA ILE A 351 10.89 -10.37 4.16
C ILE A 351 11.38 -9.31 5.15
N ARG A 352 12.44 -8.59 4.79
CA ARG A 352 13.01 -7.50 5.61
C ARG A 352 12.11 -6.27 5.71
N GLY A 353 11.13 -6.17 4.83
CA GLY A 353 10.10 -5.12 4.85
C GLY A 353 8.74 -5.61 5.39
N THR A 354 8.61 -6.89 5.70
CA THR A 354 7.35 -7.43 6.24
C THR A 354 7.11 -6.87 7.65
N PHE A 355 5.92 -6.31 7.88
CA PHE A 355 5.54 -5.53 9.06
C PHE A 355 6.38 -4.25 9.29
N ALA A 356 7.08 -3.74 8.28
CA ALA A 356 7.92 -2.55 8.40
C ALA A 356 7.22 -1.26 7.94
N ASN A 357 5.90 -1.24 7.83
CA ASN A 357 5.17 -0.01 7.53
C ASN A 357 5.40 1.03 8.63
N ILE A 358 5.70 2.27 8.22
CA ILE A 358 6.04 3.38 9.15
C ILE A 358 4.91 3.77 10.10
N ARG A 359 3.67 3.34 9.83
CA ARG A 359 2.48 3.59 10.64
C ARG A 359 1.98 2.36 11.38
N LEU A 360 2.69 1.25 11.30
CA LEU A 360 2.35 0.10 12.12
C LEU A 360 2.54 0.44 13.60
N LYS A 361 1.55 0.11 14.40
CA LYS A 361 1.62 0.22 15.87
C LYS A 361 1.65 -1.16 16.45
N ASN A 362 2.78 -1.53 17.01
CA ASN A 362 2.91 -2.73 17.84
C ASN A 362 2.59 -2.35 19.29
N LEU A 363 1.49 -2.85 19.83
CA LEU A 363 0.98 -2.51 21.16
C LEU A 363 1.89 -3.03 22.30
N MET A 364 2.91 -3.84 21.99
CA MET A 364 3.98 -4.18 22.91
C MET A 364 4.92 -3.00 23.23
N LEU A 365 4.86 -1.94 22.40
CA LEU A 365 5.75 -0.78 22.49
C LEU A 365 4.93 0.47 22.72
N ASP A 366 5.21 1.20 23.80
CA ASP A 366 4.53 2.45 24.08
C ASP A 366 5.09 3.60 23.23
N GLY A 367 4.20 4.27 22.49
CA GLY A 367 4.53 5.46 21.68
C GLY A 367 5.43 5.22 20.47
N VAL A 368 5.77 3.97 20.12
CA VAL A 368 6.62 3.64 18.97
C VAL A 368 5.77 3.27 17.76
N GLU A 369 5.96 3.99 16.64
CA GLU A 369 5.40 3.64 15.33
C GLU A 369 6.49 3.03 14.42
N GLY A 370 6.07 2.15 13.52
CA GLY A 370 6.95 1.46 12.58
C GLY A 370 7.08 -0.02 12.85
N GLY A 371 7.95 -0.68 12.10
CA GLY A 371 8.14 -2.13 12.13
C GLY A 371 9.09 -2.59 13.24
N PHE A 372 8.78 -2.28 14.49
CA PHE A 372 9.60 -2.62 15.65
C PHE A 372 8.88 -3.57 16.59
N THR A 373 9.66 -4.34 17.36
CA THR A 373 9.17 -5.25 18.40
C THR A 373 10.23 -5.44 19.48
N VAL A 374 9.88 -6.14 20.55
CA VAL A 374 10.81 -6.56 21.59
C VAL A 374 11.44 -7.90 21.20
N ASP A 375 12.76 -7.99 21.29
CA ASP A 375 13.51 -9.25 21.15
C ASP A 375 13.83 -9.82 22.52
N PHE A 376 12.96 -10.68 23.02
CA PHE A 376 13.11 -11.31 24.33
C PHE A 376 14.28 -12.31 24.41
N THR A 377 14.95 -12.62 23.31
CA THR A 377 16.17 -13.44 23.34
C THR A 377 17.38 -12.66 23.85
N GLN A 378 17.30 -11.33 23.76
CA GLN A 378 18.36 -10.40 24.16
C GLN A 378 18.04 -9.66 25.47
N GLY A 379 16.79 -9.71 25.94
CA GLY A 379 16.30 -9.05 27.16
C GLY A 379 14.93 -8.44 26.98
N ASP A 380 14.28 -8.07 28.07
CA ASP A 380 12.88 -7.63 28.07
C ASP A 380 12.67 -6.23 27.48
N ASP A 381 13.72 -5.42 27.35
CA ASP A 381 13.66 -4.03 26.89
C ASP A 381 14.35 -3.80 25.54
N VAL A 382 14.78 -4.87 24.85
CA VAL A 382 15.55 -4.70 23.60
C VAL A 382 14.60 -4.54 22.42
N VAL A 383 14.41 -3.29 21.97
CA VAL A 383 13.58 -2.95 20.82
C VAL A 383 14.40 -2.98 19.54
N VAL A 384 13.97 -3.80 18.59
CA VAL A 384 14.63 -4.00 17.30
C VAL A 384 13.61 -4.06 16.15
N PRO A 385 14.03 -3.94 14.88
CA PRO A 385 13.17 -4.24 13.74
C PRO A 385 12.58 -5.65 13.83
N ILE A 386 11.32 -5.80 13.44
CA ILE A 386 10.61 -7.11 13.48
C ILE A 386 11.37 -8.21 12.75
N PHE A 387 12.03 -7.89 11.62
CA PHE A 387 12.87 -8.85 10.90
C PHE A 387 14.06 -9.34 11.74
N ASP A 388 14.73 -8.43 12.44
CA ASP A 388 15.91 -8.76 13.24
C ASP A 388 15.51 -9.65 14.43
N ALA A 389 14.41 -9.32 15.13
CA ALA A 389 13.86 -10.19 16.19
C ALA A 389 13.47 -11.57 15.66
N ALA A 390 12.76 -11.64 14.52
CA ALA A 390 12.37 -12.91 13.90
C ALA A 390 13.61 -13.77 13.56
N THR A 391 14.71 -13.14 13.14
CA THR A 391 15.98 -13.82 12.88
C THR A 391 16.58 -14.40 14.17
N SER A 392 16.62 -13.61 15.26
CA SER A 392 17.07 -14.07 16.58
C SER A 392 16.28 -15.28 17.08
N TYR A 393 14.95 -15.24 16.94
CA TYR A 393 14.08 -16.36 17.32
C TYR A 393 14.31 -17.60 16.45
N ALA A 394 14.49 -17.41 15.14
CA ALA A 394 14.77 -18.53 14.22
C ALA A 394 16.08 -19.25 14.55
N GLU A 395 17.14 -18.52 14.90
CA GLU A 395 18.43 -19.09 15.33
C GLU A 395 18.31 -19.97 16.59
N GLN A 396 17.33 -19.69 17.44
CA GLN A 396 17.03 -20.47 18.65
C GLN A 396 15.90 -21.50 18.46
N ASN A 397 15.38 -21.65 17.25
CA ASN A 397 14.24 -22.51 16.91
C ASN A 397 12.97 -22.20 17.72
N ILE A 398 12.75 -20.95 18.10
CA ILE A 398 11.57 -20.50 18.82
C ILE A 398 10.48 -20.16 17.81
N PRO A 399 9.31 -20.83 17.84
CA PRO A 399 8.20 -20.50 16.96
C PRO A 399 7.58 -19.15 17.32
N LEU A 400 6.92 -18.52 16.35
CA LEU A 400 6.33 -17.19 16.51
C LEU A 400 4.83 -17.21 16.27
N VAL A 401 4.13 -16.30 16.94
CA VAL A 401 2.71 -15.99 16.70
C VAL A 401 2.51 -14.50 16.56
N ILE A 402 1.46 -14.10 15.85
CA ILE A 402 0.93 -12.74 15.80
C ILE A 402 -0.39 -12.72 16.55
N VAL A 403 -0.61 -11.71 17.38
CA VAL A 403 -1.89 -11.42 18.02
C VAL A 403 -2.45 -10.14 17.41
N ALA A 404 -3.73 -10.11 17.04
CA ALA A 404 -4.33 -8.99 16.34
C ALA A 404 -5.79 -8.74 16.76
N GLY A 405 -6.28 -7.54 16.50
CA GLY A 405 -7.67 -7.16 16.73
C GLY A 405 -8.60 -7.55 15.58
N LYS A 406 -9.60 -6.70 15.31
CA LYS A 406 -10.63 -6.91 14.29
C LYS A 406 -10.13 -6.60 12.88
N GLU A 407 -10.76 -7.25 11.88
CA GLU A 407 -10.53 -7.00 10.45
C GLU A 407 -9.07 -7.17 10.02
N TYR A 408 -8.35 -8.11 10.65
CA TYR A 408 -6.94 -8.35 10.32
C TYR A 408 -6.76 -8.75 8.85
N GLY A 409 -5.87 -8.04 8.16
CA GLY A 409 -5.56 -8.27 6.75
C GLY A 409 -6.53 -7.63 5.75
N SER A 410 -7.30 -6.62 6.18
CA SER A 410 -8.17 -5.84 5.27
C SER A 410 -7.36 -5.12 4.19
N GLY A 411 -8.02 -4.63 3.15
CA GLY A 411 -7.39 -3.88 2.06
C GLY A 411 -7.11 -4.70 0.80
N SER A 412 -5.96 -4.48 0.15
CA SER A 412 -5.59 -5.14 -1.10
C SER A 412 -5.35 -6.64 -0.92
N SER A 413 -5.75 -7.44 -1.91
CA SER A 413 -5.39 -8.87 -1.95
C SER A 413 -3.90 -9.02 -2.22
N ARG A 414 -3.12 -9.28 -1.18
CA ARG A 414 -1.67 -9.46 -1.26
C ARG A 414 -1.28 -10.78 -0.59
N ASP A 415 -0.92 -11.76 -1.39
CA ASP A 415 -0.39 -13.02 -0.89
C ASP A 415 0.93 -12.84 -0.12
N TRP A 416 1.72 -11.82 -0.46
CA TRP A 416 2.95 -11.51 0.27
C TRP A 416 2.69 -11.22 1.76
N ALA A 417 1.55 -10.65 2.13
CA ALA A 417 1.21 -10.46 3.55
C ALA A 417 1.19 -11.79 4.34
N ALA A 418 0.83 -12.89 3.69
CA ALA A 418 0.92 -14.22 4.28
C ALA A 418 2.28 -14.89 4.06
N LYS A 419 2.89 -14.72 2.88
CA LYS A 419 4.23 -15.26 2.57
C LYS A 419 5.29 -14.71 3.50
N GLY A 420 5.33 -13.38 3.67
CA GLY A 420 6.28 -12.72 4.56
C GLY A 420 6.06 -13.15 6.01
N THR A 421 4.81 -13.25 6.46
CA THR A 421 4.46 -13.75 7.79
C THR A 421 5.01 -15.18 8.01
N ALA A 422 4.78 -16.09 7.06
CA ALA A 422 5.31 -17.46 7.14
C ALA A 422 6.85 -17.49 7.14
N LEU A 423 7.50 -16.69 6.29
CA LEU A 423 8.96 -16.63 6.18
C LEU A 423 9.64 -16.03 7.41
N LEU A 424 8.95 -15.17 8.17
CA LEU A 424 9.42 -14.70 9.48
C LEU A 424 9.34 -15.77 10.58
N GLY A 425 8.81 -16.96 10.28
CA GLY A 425 8.69 -18.05 11.26
C GLY A 425 7.37 -18.08 12.03
N VAL A 426 6.41 -17.24 11.69
CA VAL A 426 5.09 -17.20 12.32
C VAL A 426 4.32 -18.49 11.97
N LYS A 427 3.86 -19.21 13.01
CA LYS A 427 3.11 -20.46 12.89
C LYS A 427 1.60 -20.27 12.97
N ALA A 428 1.16 -19.29 13.74
CA ALA A 428 -0.25 -18.97 13.89
C ALA A 428 -0.47 -17.46 14.02
N VAL A 429 -1.64 -17.02 13.59
CA VAL A 429 -2.17 -15.68 13.90
C VAL A 429 -3.43 -15.88 14.73
N ILE A 430 -3.57 -15.14 15.84
CA ILE A 430 -4.74 -15.15 16.71
C ILE A 430 -5.38 -13.75 16.61
N ALA A 431 -6.58 -13.65 16.03
CA ALA A 431 -7.22 -12.35 15.80
C ALA A 431 -8.69 -12.36 16.27
N GLU A 432 -9.26 -11.17 16.52
CA GLU A 432 -10.70 -11.07 16.82
C GLU A 432 -11.55 -11.34 15.56
N SER A 433 -11.08 -10.91 14.39
CA SER A 433 -11.68 -11.27 13.09
C SER A 433 -10.70 -11.06 11.95
N TYR A 434 -11.00 -11.69 10.82
CA TYR A 434 -10.16 -11.66 9.61
C TYR A 434 -10.90 -11.09 8.42
N GLU A 435 -10.14 -10.44 7.54
CA GLU A 435 -10.57 -10.30 6.16
C GLU A 435 -10.46 -11.66 5.44
N ARG A 436 -11.50 -12.00 4.69
CA ARG A 436 -11.68 -13.36 4.11
C ARG A 436 -10.51 -13.81 3.24
N ILE A 437 -9.99 -12.95 2.36
CA ILE A 437 -8.92 -13.29 1.42
C ILE A 437 -7.61 -13.50 2.17
N HIS A 438 -7.30 -12.63 3.13
CA HIS A 438 -6.07 -12.75 3.91
C HIS A 438 -6.06 -14.01 4.78
N ARG A 439 -7.19 -14.36 5.41
CA ARG A 439 -7.36 -15.62 6.13
C ARG A 439 -7.02 -16.83 5.25
N SER A 440 -7.58 -16.88 4.03
CA SER A 440 -7.29 -17.96 3.08
C SER A 440 -5.82 -17.95 2.63
N ASN A 441 -5.21 -16.78 2.46
CA ASN A 441 -3.79 -16.67 2.11
C ASN A 441 -2.88 -17.19 3.23
N LEU A 442 -3.22 -16.95 4.51
CA LEU A 442 -2.45 -17.50 5.64
C LEU A 442 -2.42 -19.03 5.57
N ILE A 443 -3.58 -19.67 5.38
CA ILE A 443 -3.67 -21.13 5.21
C ILE A 443 -2.86 -21.60 4.01
N GLY A 444 -2.98 -20.87 2.89
CA GLY A 444 -2.22 -21.16 1.66
C GLY A 444 -0.71 -21.07 1.83
N MET A 445 -0.22 -20.40 2.87
CA MET A 445 1.19 -20.30 3.22
C MET A 445 1.59 -21.14 4.45
N GLY A 446 0.67 -21.98 4.97
CA GLY A 446 0.94 -22.85 6.10
C GLY A 446 0.92 -22.15 7.46
N VAL A 447 0.31 -20.97 7.57
CA VAL A 447 0.09 -20.24 8.82
C VAL A 447 -1.32 -20.52 9.31
N LEU A 448 -1.48 -20.91 10.59
CA LEU A 448 -2.77 -21.26 11.20
C LEU A 448 -3.54 -19.99 11.60
N PRO A 449 -4.69 -19.69 11.02
CA PRO A 449 -5.56 -18.61 11.49
C PRO A 449 -6.45 -19.11 12.63
N LEU A 450 -6.36 -18.44 13.77
CA LEU A 450 -7.16 -18.69 14.96
C LEU A 450 -7.95 -17.45 15.34
N GLN A 451 -9.18 -17.64 15.79
CA GLN A 451 -10.04 -16.52 16.21
C GLN A 451 -10.32 -16.60 17.70
N PHE A 452 -10.20 -15.48 18.39
CA PHE A 452 -10.61 -15.35 19.79
C PHE A 452 -12.07 -15.80 19.99
N PRO A 453 -12.42 -16.31 21.19
CA PRO A 453 -13.82 -16.54 21.54
C PRO A 453 -14.65 -15.28 21.39
N GLU A 454 -15.94 -15.43 21.15
CA GLU A 454 -16.87 -14.31 21.00
C GLU A 454 -16.78 -13.36 22.21
N GLY A 455 -16.57 -12.07 21.94
CA GLY A 455 -16.43 -11.04 22.96
C GLY A 455 -15.06 -10.98 23.66
N ALA A 456 -14.15 -11.90 23.36
CA ALA A 456 -12.78 -11.85 23.86
C ALA A 456 -11.83 -11.14 22.90
N SER A 457 -10.84 -10.47 23.47
CA SER A 457 -9.74 -9.80 22.76
C SER A 457 -8.45 -9.97 23.56
N ALA A 458 -7.30 -9.63 22.98
CA ALA A 458 -6.04 -9.58 23.72
C ALA A 458 -6.17 -8.71 24.98
N ALA A 459 -6.75 -7.52 24.84
CA ALA A 459 -6.95 -6.60 25.95
C ALA A 459 -7.87 -7.17 27.04
N SER A 460 -9.01 -7.79 26.67
CA SER A 460 -9.94 -8.35 27.66
C SER A 460 -9.37 -9.56 28.41
N LEU A 461 -8.43 -10.29 27.78
CA LEU A 461 -7.69 -11.41 28.39
C LEU A 461 -6.43 -10.93 29.13
N GLY A 462 -6.08 -9.66 29.01
CA GLY A 462 -4.90 -9.06 29.62
C GLY A 462 -3.60 -9.60 29.02
N LEU A 463 -3.57 -9.86 27.72
CA LEU A 463 -2.36 -10.23 27.02
C LEU A 463 -1.57 -8.96 26.70
N GLU A 464 -0.29 -8.94 27.01
CA GLU A 464 0.63 -7.81 26.84
C GLU A 464 1.67 -8.06 25.75
N GLY A 465 1.75 -9.31 25.22
CA GLY A 465 2.67 -9.71 24.15
C GLY A 465 4.01 -10.24 24.65
N ASP A 466 4.24 -10.28 25.95
CA ASP A 466 5.43 -10.85 26.58
C ASP A 466 5.27 -12.34 26.92
N GLU A 467 4.06 -12.89 26.73
CA GLU A 467 3.74 -14.26 27.05
C GLU A 467 4.43 -15.27 26.13
N THR A 468 4.61 -16.45 26.68
CA THR A 468 4.90 -17.66 25.92
C THR A 468 3.60 -18.37 25.59
N ILE A 469 3.34 -18.61 24.31
CA ILE A 469 2.08 -19.17 23.80
C ILE A 469 2.27 -20.64 23.43
N SER A 470 1.35 -21.49 23.91
CA SER A 470 1.25 -22.89 23.49
C SER A 470 -0.16 -23.18 22.95
N ILE A 471 -0.22 -23.87 21.82
CA ILE A 471 -1.48 -24.25 21.15
C ILE A 471 -1.46 -25.77 20.95
N SER A 472 -2.40 -26.45 21.56
CA SER A 472 -2.51 -27.91 21.54
C SER A 472 -3.66 -28.40 20.68
N MET A 473 -3.76 -29.72 20.46
CA MET A 473 -4.80 -30.40 19.65
C MET A 473 -4.77 -30.06 18.14
N ILE A 474 -3.72 -29.36 17.65
CA ILE A 474 -3.55 -29.13 16.20
C ILE A 474 -3.16 -30.44 15.50
N ASP A 475 -2.44 -31.30 16.15
CA ASP A 475 -1.97 -32.60 15.66
C ASP A 475 -3.11 -33.60 15.40
N GLU A 476 -4.30 -33.38 15.95
CA GLU A 476 -5.49 -34.16 15.65
C GLU A 476 -5.90 -34.07 14.16
N MET A 477 -5.48 -33.02 13.47
CA MET A 477 -5.72 -32.86 12.02
C MET A 477 -5.03 -33.94 11.16
N ASN A 478 -4.04 -34.65 11.68
CA ASN A 478 -3.28 -35.63 10.91
C ASN A 478 -4.08 -36.88 10.53
N GLY A 479 -5.03 -37.26 11.31
CA GLY A 479 -5.84 -38.47 11.09
C GLY A 479 -7.34 -38.25 11.19
N GLY A 480 -7.76 -36.99 11.39
CA GLY A 480 -9.15 -36.64 11.68
C GLY A 480 -9.61 -35.36 10.96
N PRO A 481 -10.84 -34.95 11.23
CA PRO A 481 -11.33 -33.66 10.79
C PRO A 481 -10.57 -32.52 11.47
N VAL A 482 -10.63 -31.34 10.87
CA VAL A 482 -10.12 -30.11 11.51
C VAL A 482 -10.91 -29.86 12.80
N PRO A 483 -10.28 -29.71 13.97
CA PRO A 483 -10.99 -29.35 15.19
C PRO A 483 -11.63 -27.96 15.01
N SER A 484 -12.84 -27.77 15.51
CA SER A 484 -13.51 -26.46 15.44
C SER A 484 -12.85 -25.43 16.35
N THR A 485 -12.27 -25.89 17.44
CA THR A 485 -11.55 -25.07 18.42
C THR A 485 -10.30 -25.79 18.93
N VAL A 486 -9.32 -25.03 19.35
CA VAL A 486 -8.07 -25.52 19.97
C VAL A 486 -7.78 -24.78 21.26
N PRO A 487 -7.25 -25.44 22.30
CA PRO A 487 -6.79 -24.79 23.51
C PRO A 487 -5.55 -23.94 23.26
N VAL A 488 -5.56 -22.73 23.79
CA VAL A 488 -4.43 -21.80 23.81
C VAL A 488 -4.08 -21.51 25.26
N GLU A 489 -2.84 -21.72 25.62
CA GLU A 489 -2.25 -21.33 26.89
C GLU A 489 -1.25 -20.20 26.68
N ALA A 490 -1.39 -19.11 27.41
CA ALA A 490 -0.48 -17.98 27.42
C ALA A 490 0.11 -17.83 28.83
N VAL A 491 1.43 -17.95 28.95
CA VAL A 491 2.14 -17.86 30.22
C VAL A 491 3.01 -16.62 30.23
N SER A 492 2.69 -15.65 31.11
CA SER A 492 3.49 -14.43 31.27
C SER A 492 4.81 -14.71 32.00
N PRO A 493 5.79 -13.80 31.92
CA PRO A 493 7.05 -13.91 32.69
C PRO A 493 6.83 -13.97 34.21
N SER A 494 5.73 -13.40 34.71
CA SER A 494 5.35 -13.46 36.13
C SER A 494 4.75 -14.80 36.56
N GLY A 495 4.53 -15.72 35.59
CA GLY A 495 3.89 -17.02 35.85
C GLY A 495 2.36 -16.98 35.84
N ARG A 496 1.73 -15.87 35.47
CA ARG A 496 0.27 -15.80 35.23
C ARG A 496 -0.06 -16.63 34.00
N ILE A 497 -1.05 -17.51 34.14
CA ILE A 497 -1.53 -18.37 33.06
C ILE A 497 -2.90 -17.84 32.61
N VAL A 498 -3.06 -17.67 31.31
CA VAL A 498 -4.34 -17.34 30.65
C VAL A 498 -4.65 -18.45 29.68
N GLU A 499 -5.78 -19.11 29.87
CA GLU A 499 -6.27 -20.20 29.01
C GLU A 499 -7.54 -19.76 28.30
N PHE A 500 -7.62 -20.06 27.01
CA PHE A 500 -8.86 -19.85 26.23
C PHE A 500 -8.94 -20.85 25.07
N SER A 501 -10.13 -21.02 24.53
CA SER A 501 -10.38 -21.88 23.38
C SER A 501 -10.52 -21.05 22.13
N ALA A 502 -9.54 -21.11 21.23
CA ALA A 502 -9.57 -20.37 19.97
C ALA A 502 -10.29 -21.15 18.86
N THR A 503 -11.13 -20.48 18.07
CA THR A 503 -11.77 -21.07 16.90
C THR A 503 -10.78 -21.23 15.76
N VAL A 504 -10.68 -22.41 15.18
CA VAL A 504 -9.84 -22.69 14.01
C VAL A 504 -10.55 -22.18 12.75
N ARG A 505 -9.90 -21.30 12.01
CA ARG A 505 -10.49 -20.67 10.83
C ARG A 505 -10.03 -21.31 9.51
N ILE A 506 -10.00 -22.63 9.49
CA ILE A 506 -9.90 -23.47 8.30
C ILE A 506 -11.32 -23.88 7.95
N ASP A 507 -11.94 -23.17 7.02
CA ASP A 507 -13.41 -23.21 6.82
C ASP A 507 -13.82 -24.23 5.77
N THR A 508 -12.89 -24.81 4.99
CA THR A 508 -13.19 -25.79 3.94
C THR A 508 -12.24 -26.99 3.96
N PRO A 509 -12.70 -28.17 3.45
CA PRO A 509 -11.83 -29.36 3.34
C PRO A 509 -10.56 -29.11 2.49
N GLY A 510 -10.67 -28.34 1.39
CA GLY A 510 -9.52 -28.00 0.55
C GLY A 510 -8.48 -27.16 1.28
N GLU A 511 -8.91 -26.21 2.12
CA GLU A 511 -8.00 -25.45 2.97
C GLU A 511 -7.30 -26.33 4.00
N ALA A 512 -8.00 -27.35 4.54
CA ALA A 512 -7.39 -28.32 5.44
C ALA A 512 -6.26 -29.11 4.76
N ASP A 513 -6.45 -29.50 3.50
CA ASP A 513 -5.44 -30.19 2.73
C ASP A 513 -4.24 -29.27 2.45
N TYR A 514 -4.46 -28.00 2.13
CA TYR A 514 -3.37 -27.04 1.97
C TYR A 514 -2.55 -26.91 3.27
N TYR A 515 -3.22 -26.75 4.41
CA TYR A 515 -2.53 -26.61 5.69
C TYR A 515 -1.72 -27.86 6.06
N ARG A 516 -2.29 -29.06 5.88
CA ARG A 516 -1.61 -30.35 6.14
C ARG A 516 -0.36 -30.53 5.28
N HIS A 517 -0.35 -29.96 4.09
CA HIS A 517 0.80 -30.02 3.19
C HIS A 517 1.82 -28.88 3.40
N GLY A 518 1.58 -27.98 4.38
CA GLY A 518 2.43 -26.83 4.66
C GLY A 518 2.19 -25.65 3.69
N GLY A 519 1.05 -25.65 2.99
CA GLY A 519 0.61 -24.61 2.10
C GLY A 519 0.18 -25.13 0.72
N ILE A 520 -0.45 -24.23 -0.06
CA ILE A 520 -0.99 -24.57 -1.39
C ILE A 520 0.10 -24.94 -2.39
N LEU A 521 1.27 -24.29 -2.37
CA LEU A 521 2.35 -24.57 -3.32
C LEU A 521 2.93 -25.98 -3.13
N PRO A 522 3.28 -26.42 -1.91
CA PRO A 522 3.67 -27.81 -1.65
C PRO A 522 2.57 -28.82 -1.98
N PHE A 523 1.30 -28.49 -1.69
CA PHE A 523 0.17 -29.34 -2.02
C PHE A 523 0.07 -29.60 -3.52
N VAL A 524 0.07 -28.52 -4.33
CA VAL A 524 -0.03 -28.61 -5.78
C VAL A 524 1.17 -29.37 -6.37
N LEU A 525 2.38 -29.07 -5.91
CA LEU A 525 3.58 -29.75 -6.40
C LEU A 525 3.52 -31.25 -6.13
N ARG A 526 3.09 -31.66 -4.92
CA ARG A 526 2.92 -33.10 -4.60
C ARG A 526 1.80 -33.75 -5.42
N SER A 527 0.77 -33.02 -5.78
CA SER A 527 -0.33 -33.54 -6.60
C SER A 527 0.07 -33.79 -8.08
N LEU A 528 1.20 -33.21 -8.50
CA LEU A 528 1.77 -33.39 -9.85
C LEU A 528 2.78 -34.55 -9.94
N LEU A 529 3.20 -35.10 -8.79
CA LEU A 529 4.12 -36.24 -8.68
C LEU A 529 3.38 -37.56 -8.66
#